data_712f6ec6ecc003900c70fe516cbbfd47
#
_entry.id   712f6ec6ecc003900c70fe516cbbfd47
#
_cell.length_a   1.000
_cell.length_b   1.000
_cell.length_c   1.000
_cell.angle_alpha   90.00
_cell.angle_beta   90.00
_cell.angle_gamma   90.00
#
_symmetry.space_group_name_H-M   'P 1'
#
loop_
_entity.id
_entity.type
_entity.pdbx_description
1 polymer ?
#
loop_
_entity_poly.entity_id
_entity_poly.type
_entity_poly.pdbx_seq_one_letter_code
_entity_poly.pdbx_strand_id
1 'polypeptide(L)'
;AFATVGTLLGTSRIRGLVALSTGLVIGLIGADLQSGALRLTFGNLNAIDGIETVTVIVAIFALGETLYLASRHTLVKASVLQIQGKAWMTREDFRRSWRPWLRGTAIGFPLGVIPAGGSEVPTFLSYGVEKAISKNKDEFGKGAIEGVAGPEAANNANAAGVLVPMLALGLPTSATAAVVLVAFQSFNIQPGPMLFQTNPEIVWSLIASLFVGNFLLLVLNLPLIRFWVMLLKIPSHYLYAGITTFALLGAYALNNSTFDLQVALAV
;
A
#
# COMPACT_ATOMS: atom_id res chain seq x y z
N ALA A 1 5.03 -7.34 19.98
CA ALA A 1 4.09 -6.56 19.19
C ALA A 1 4.30 -5.04 19.37
N PHE A 2 4.19 -4.47 20.60
CA PHE A 2 4.31 -3.00 20.79
C PHE A 2 5.72 -2.43 20.50
N ALA A 3 6.79 -3.20 20.69
CA ALA A 3 8.14 -2.75 20.38
C ALA A 3 8.37 -2.60 18.86
N THR A 4 7.77 -3.45 18.04
CA THR A 4 7.80 -3.36 16.59
C THR A 4 6.95 -2.21 16.06
N VAL A 5 5.85 -1.87 16.71
CA VAL A 5 5.05 -0.68 16.38
C VAL A 5 5.85 0.60 16.57
N GLY A 6 6.75 0.66 17.57
CA GLY A 6 7.66 1.80 17.79
C GLY A 6 8.54 2.16 16.57
N THR A 7 8.89 1.18 15.74
CA THR A 7 9.66 1.40 14.49
C THR A 7 8.83 1.96 13.35
N LEU A 8 7.50 1.82 13.41
CA LEU A 8 6.54 2.29 12.40
C LEU A 8 6.07 3.73 12.64
N LEU A 9 6.46 4.37 13.76
CA LEU A 9 5.97 5.69 14.15
C LEU A 9 6.40 6.85 13.22
N GLY A 10 7.09 6.57 12.13
CA GLY A 10 7.49 7.57 11.14
C GLY A 10 8.51 8.60 11.67
N THR A 11 8.68 9.70 10.96
CA THR A 11 9.65 10.76 11.28
C THR A 11 9.33 11.54 12.56
N SER A 12 8.07 11.56 13.00
CA SER A 12 7.62 12.22 14.23
C SER A 12 7.03 11.22 15.20
N ARG A 13 7.79 10.88 16.25
CA ARG A 13 7.35 9.95 17.30
C ARG A 13 6.05 10.38 17.97
N ILE A 14 5.87 11.69 18.20
CA ILE A 14 4.65 12.23 18.84
C ILE A 14 3.43 11.98 17.94
N ARG A 15 3.50 12.30 16.64
CA ARG A 15 2.41 12.05 15.69
C ARG A 15 2.09 10.55 15.57
N GLY A 16 3.13 9.72 15.55
CA GLY A 16 2.95 8.28 15.53
C GLY A 16 2.27 7.73 16.79
N LEU A 17 2.65 8.23 17.99
CA LEU A 17 1.98 7.88 19.23
C LEU A 17 0.53 8.33 19.28
N VAL A 18 0.23 9.54 18.80
CA VAL A 18 -1.16 10.05 18.71
C VAL A 18 -1.96 9.15 17.79
N ALA A 19 -1.45 8.83 16.59
CA ALA A 19 -2.13 7.96 15.65
C ALA A 19 -2.39 6.55 16.22
N LEU A 20 -1.37 5.98 16.90
CA LEU A 20 -1.51 4.69 17.58
C LEU A 20 -2.59 4.74 18.67
N SER A 21 -2.54 5.77 19.53
CA SER A 21 -3.53 5.93 20.62
C SER A 21 -4.95 6.11 20.05
N THR A 22 -5.10 6.89 19.00
CA THR A 22 -6.38 7.07 18.30
C THR A 22 -6.90 5.75 17.74
N GLY A 23 -6.04 4.99 17.06
CA GLY A 23 -6.41 3.66 16.53
C GLY A 23 -6.81 2.68 17.63
N LEU A 24 -6.09 2.69 18.77
CA LEU A 24 -6.45 1.85 19.93
C LEU A 24 -7.80 2.24 20.52
N VAL A 25 -8.09 3.55 20.65
CA VAL A 25 -9.40 4.02 21.15
C VAL A 25 -10.52 3.61 20.20
N ILE A 26 -10.33 3.76 18.90
CA ILE A 26 -11.30 3.30 17.88
C ILE A 26 -11.52 1.79 17.99
N GLY A 27 -10.46 1.00 18.16
CA GLY A 27 -10.54 -0.45 18.29
C GLY A 27 -11.14 -0.94 19.63
N LEU A 28 -11.28 -0.06 20.63
CA LEU A 28 -11.96 -0.38 21.91
C LEU A 28 -13.46 -0.15 21.86
N ILE A 29 -13.99 0.49 20.81
CA ILE A 29 -15.42 0.73 20.66
C ILE A 29 -16.12 -0.60 20.37
N GLY A 30 -17.19 -0.89 21.11
CA GLY A 30 -17.99 -2.09 20.92
C GLY A 30 -18.16 -2.94 22.17
N ALA A 31 -18.66 -4.16 22.00
CA ALA A 31 -18.82 -5.12 23.08
C ALA A 31 -17.49 -5.86 23.32
N ASP A 32 -17.10 -5.96 24.55
CA ASP A 32 -15.99 -6.83 24.96
C ASP A 32 -16.31 -8.30 24.76
N LEU A 33 -15.49 -8.99 23.98
CA LEU A 33 -15.72 -10.39 23.61
C LEU A 33 -15.69 -11.36 24.84
N GLN A 34 -15.05 -10.98 25.94
CA GLN A 34 -14.93 -11.84 27.12
C GLN A 34 -16.02 -11.56 28.17
N SER A 35 -16.31 -10.28 28.42
CA SER A 35 -17.25 -9.86 29.46
C SER A 35 -18.64 -9.45 28.95
N GLY A 36 -18.78 -9.21 27.64
CA GLY A 36 -19.98 -8.65 27.05
C GLY A 36 -20.22 -7.17 27.41
N ALA A 37 -19.29 -6.53 28.13
CA ALA A 37 -19.44 -5.14 28.55
C ALA A 37 -19.31 -4.19 27.35
N LEU A 38 -20.23 -3.24 27.22
CA LEU A 38 -20.19 -2.22 26.19
C LEU A 38 -19.14 -1.16 26.51
N ARG A 39 -18.22 -0.91 25.56
CA ARG A 39 -17.15 0.07 25.69
C ARG A 39 -17.32 1.17 24.66
N LEU A 40 -17.32 2.42 25.11
CA LEU A 40 -17.33 3.63 24.26
C LEU A 40 -18.45 3.68 23.20
N THR A 41 -19.56 2.97 23.43
CA THR A 41 -20.70 2.94 22.50
C THR A 41 -21.63 4.15 22.67
N PHE A 42 -21.52 4.85 23.80
CA PHE A 42 -22.36 6.03 24.15
C PHE A 42 -23.86 5.82 23.95
N GLY A 43 -24.33 4.57 24.11
CA GLY A 43 -25.73 4.18 23.91
C GLY A 43 -26.16 3.99 22.44
N ASN A 44 -25.22 4.07 21.50
CA ASN A 44 -25.51 3.81 20.09
C ASN A 44 -25.50 2.30 19.83
N LEU A 45 -26.65 1.75 19.43
CA LEU A 45 -26.81 0.33 19.15
C LEU A 45 -25.97 -0.14 17.95
N ASN A 46 -25.73 0.74 16.96
CA ASN A 46 -24.91 0.40 15.80
C ASN A 46 -23.41 0.31 16.12
N ALA A 47 -22.99 0.82 17.29
CA ALA A 47 -21.60 0.74 17.73
C ALA A 47 -21.33 -0.51 18.61
N ILE A 48 -22.33 -1.37 18.87
CA ILE A 48 -22.19 -2.56 19.70
C ILE A 48 -21.22 -3.57 19.05
N ASP A 49 -21.32 -3.74 17.74
CA ASP A 49 -20.46 -4.66 16.97
C ASP A 49 -19.06 -4.08 16.70
N GLY A 50 -18.78 -2.88 17.23
CA GLY A 50 -17.54 -2.17 17.02
C GLY A 50 -17.51 -1.35 15.75
N ILE A 51 -16.33 -0.86 15.41
CA ILE A 51 -16.10 -0.13 14.16
C ILE A 51 -15.37 -1.06 13.19
N GLU A 52 -15.95 -1.23 11.99
CA GLU A 52 -15.39 -2.05 10.93
C GLU A 52 -14.03 -1.51 10.50
N THR A 53 -13.00 -2.36 10.58
CA THR A 53 -11.62 -1.96 10.28
C THR A 53 -11.45 -1.49 8.83
N VAL A 54 -12.19 -2.12 7.89
CA VAL A 54 -12.15 -1.73 6.46
C VAL A 54 -12.68 -0.30 6.29
N THR A 55 -13.73 0.07 7.02
CA THR A 55 -14.29 1.44 7.02
C THR A 55 -13.25 2.47 7.47
N VAL A 56 -12.51 2.16 8.54
CA VAL A 56 -11.43 3.04 9.05
C VAL A 56 -10.30 3.17 8.02
N ILE A 57 -9.90 2.08 7.39
CA ILE A 57 -8.88 2.06 6.34
C ILE A 57 -9.30 2.92 5.15
N VAL A 58 -10.54 2.76 4.66
CA VAL A 58 -11.09 3.57 3.56
C VAL A 58 -11.16 5.04 3.95
N ALA A 59 -11.56 5.35 5.18
CA ALA A 59 -11.60 6.72 5.70
C ALA A 59 -10.21 7.38 5.67
N ILE A 60 -9.20 6.73 6.23
CA ILE A 60 -7.86 7.31 6.35
C ILE A 60 -7.16 7.39 4.98
N PHE A 61 -7.13 6.29 4.22
CA PHE A 61 -6.32 6.20 3.00
C PHE A 61 -7.03 6.73 1.74
N ALA A 62 -8.34 6.62 1.64
CA ALA A 62 -9.06 7.15 0.49
C ALA A 62 -9.60 8.57 0.74
N LEU A 63 -10.39 8.77 1.80
CA LEU A 63 -10.98 10.08 2.06
C LEU A 63 -9.96 11.08 2.59
N GLY A 64 -9.20 10.72 3.62
CA GLY A 64 -8.20 11.57 4.24
C GLY A 64 -7.14 12.05 3.25
N GLU A 65 -6.54 11.13 2.48
CA GLU A 65 -5.54 11.47 1.45
C GLU A 65 -6.15 12.35 0.35
N THR A 66 -7.35 12.03 -0.12
CA THR A 66 -8.03 12.80 -1.16
C THR A 66 -8.33 14.23 -0.70
N LEU A 67 -8.81 14.40 0.51
CA LEU A 67 -9.09 15.73 1.10
C LEU A 67 -7.78 16.51 1.30
N TYR A 68 -6.73 15.83 1.78
CA TYR A 68 -5.40 16.43 1.94
C TYR A 68 -4.85 16.93 0.61
N LEU A 69 -4.89 16.11 -0.44
CA LEU A 69 -4.44 16.50 -1.77
C LEU A 69 -5.32 17.62 -2.37
N ALA A 70 -6.64 17.54 -2.20
CA ALA A 70 -7.57 18.57 -2.65
C ALA A 70 -7.28 19.92 -2.00
N SER A 71 -6.96 19.95 -0.70
CA SER A 71 -6.60 21.18 0.03
C SER A 71 -5.32 21.85 -0.48
N ARG A 72 -4.41 21.07 -1.10
CA ARG A 72 -3.13 21.56 -1.63
C ARG A 72 -3.12 21.81 -3.13
N HIS A 73 -4.23 21.61 -3.81
CA HIS A 73 -4.33 21.64 -5.28
C HIS A 73 -3.90 22.96 -5.92
N THR A 74 -3.89 24.07 -5.21
CA THR A 74 -3.47 25.37 -5.72
C THR A 74 -1.96 25.52 -5.97
N LEU A 75 -1.14 24.56 -5.55
CA LEU A 75 0.32 24.70 -5.52
C LEU A 75 1.10 23.89 -6.58
N VAL A 76 0.49 22.91 -7.23
CA VAL A 76 1.23 22.07 -8.19
C VAL A 76 0.42 21.82 -9.47
N LYS A 77 0.72 22.52 -10.55
CA LYS A 77 0.36 22.10 -11.90
C LYS A 77 1.29 20.94 -12.28
N ALA A 78 0.84 19.71 -12.07
CA ALA A 78 1.53 18.54 -12.60
C ALA A 78 1.45 18.58 -14.14
N SER A 79 2.56 18.90 -14.81
CA SER A 79 2.65 18.71 -16.25
C SER A 79 2.79 17.21 -16.53
N VAL A 80 1.76 16.62 -17.12
CA VAL A 80 1.85 15.23 -17.60
C VAL A 80 2.86 15.21 -18.75
N LEU A 81 4.00 14.56 -18.53
CA LEU A 81 5.00 14.35 -19.56
C LEU A 81 4.41 13.51 -20.69
N GLN A 82 4.57 13.97 -21.92
CA GLN A 82 4.14 13.18 -23.08
C GLN A 82 5.09 11.99 -23.26
N ILE A 83 4.52 10.80 -23.37
CA ILE A 83 5.30 9.61 -23.74
C ILE A 83 5.76 9.78 -25.18
N GLN A 84 7.07 9.91 -25.36
CA GLN A 84 7.72 9.92 -26.65
C GLN A 84 8.34 8.54 -26.90
N GLY A 85 8.09 7.96 -28.09
CA GLY A 85 8.67 6.71 -28.51
C GLY A 85 7.74 5.49 -28.41
N LYS A 86 8.35 4.29 -28.48
CA LYS A 86 7.67 3.01 -28.41
C LYS A 86 7.72 2.47 -26.97
N ALA A 87 6.63 1.83 -26.52
CA ALA A 87 6.53 1.22 -25.18
C ALA A 87 7.38 -0.08 -25.02
N TRP A 88 8.05 -0.52 -26.08
CA TRP A 88 8.83 -1.75 -26.06
C TRP A 88 10.29 -1.49 -25.72
N MET A 89 10.82 -2.33 -24.85
CA MET A 89 12.23 -2.33 -24.48
C MET A 89 13.12 -2.71 -25.65
N THR A 90 14.18 -1.95 -25.87
CA THR A 90 15.21 -2.28 -26.85
C THR A 90 16.22 -3.28 -26.27
N ARG A 91 17.05 -3.88 -27.12
CA ARG A 91 18.13 -4.79 -26.66
C ARG A 91 19.13 -4.06 -25.77
N GLU A 92 19.39 -2.78 -26.06
CA GLU A 92 20.27 -1.95 -25.23
C GLU A 92 19.65 -1.64 -23.87
N ASP A 93 18.35 -1.33 -23.82
CA ASP A 93 17.62 -1.11 -22.57
C ASP A 93 17.67 -2.34 -21.68
N PHE A 94 17.48 -3.54 -22.26
CA PHE A 94 17.60 -4.80 -21.53
C PHE A 94 19.02 -4.99 -20.98
N ARG A 95 20.05 -4.71 -21.80
CA ARG A 95 21.45 -4.85 -21.39
C ARG A 95 21.80 -3.92 -20.23
N ARG A 96 21.21 -2.71 -20.21
CA ARG A 96 21.41 -1.73 -19.15
C ARG A 96 20.57 -2.05 -17.90
N SER A 97 19.43 -2.72 -18.01
CA SER A 97 18.45 -2.91 -16.92
C SER A 97 18.66 -4.20 -16.11
N TRP A 98 19.16 -5.30 -16.70
CA TRP A 98 19.16 -6.61 -16.02
C TRP A 98 19.99 -6.63 -14.72
N ARG A 99 21.13 -5.94 -14.68
CA ARG A 99 21.95 -5.80 -13.46
C ARG A 99 21.29 -4.93 -12.40
N PRO A 100 20.76 -3.74 -12.74
CA PRO A 100 19.90 -2.96 -11.85
C PRO A 100 18.75 -3.77 -11.26
N TRP A 101 18.04 -4.59 -12.05
CA TRP A 101 16.97 -5.44 -11.52
C TRP A 101 17.47 -6.39 -10.43
N LEU A 102 18.57 -7.09 -10.64
CA LEU A 102 19.11 -7.99 -9.63
C LEU A 102 19.53 -7.26 -8.36
N ARG A 103 20.18 -6.10 -8.49
CA ARG A 103 20.62 -5.31 -7.33
C ARG A 103 19.42 -4.72 -6.60
N GLY A 104 18.45 -4.17 -7.33
CA GLY A 104 17.21 -3.66 -6.77
C GLY A 104 16.46 -4.74 -6.00
N THR A 105 16.33 -5.94 -6.57
CA THR A 105 15.71 -7.09 -5.89
C THR A 105 16.47 -7.47 -4.61
N ALA A 106 17.80 -7.52 -4.67
CA ALA A 106 18.64 -7.84 -3.52
C ALA A 106 18.57 -6.78 -2.39
N ILE A 107 18.26 -5.53 -2.72
CA ILE A 107 18.03 -4.45 -1.76
C ILE A 107 16.59 -4.49 -1.24
N GLY A 108 15.61 -4.60 -2.14
CA GLY A 108 14.20 -4.44 -1.84
C GLY A 108 13.64 -5.56 -0.98
N PHE A 109 13.93 -6.82 -1.32
CA PHE A 109 13.36 -7.96 -0.63
C PHE A 109 13.73 -8.01 0.86
N PRO A 110 15.00 -7.91 1.29
CA PRO A 110 15.35 -7.91 2.71
C PRO A 110 14.75 -6.74 3.48
N LEU A 111 14.66 -5.55 2.86
CA LEU A 111 14.06 -4.38 3.49
C LEU A 111 12.54 -4.50 3.64
N GLY A 112 11.87 -5.28 2.78
CA GLY A 112 10.46 -5.63 2.94
C GLY A 112 10.20 -6.57 4.11
N VAL A 113 11.12 -7.51 4.37
CA VAL A 113 11.03 -8.44 5.50
C VAL A 113 11.17 -7.71 6.84
N ILE A 114 11.95 -6.63 6.86
CA ILE A 114 12.17 -5.82 8.06
C ILE A 114 11.14 -4.68 8.07
N PRO A 115 10.51 -4.34 9.21
CA PRO A 115 9.59 -3.20 9.31
C PRO A 115 10.38 -1.87 9.26
N ALA A 116 10.88 -1.51 8.08
CA ALA A 116 11.80 -0.38 7.85
C ALA A 116 11.14 0.85 7.21
N GLY A 117 9.81 0.91 7.16
CA GLY A 117 9.10 2.11 6.71
C GLY A 117 8.70 2.14 5.23
N GLY A 118 8.05 1.09 4.73
CA GLY A 118 7.44 1.08 3.40
C GLY A 118 8.42 0.87 2.24
N SER A 119 7.91 1.03 1.02
CA SER A 119 8.67 0.80 -0.22
C SER A 119 9.56 1.97 -0.63
N GLU A 120 9.40 3.13 -0.01
CA GLU A 120 10.15 4.34 -0.32
C GLU A 120 11.64 4.17 0.00
N VAL A 121 11.95 3.59 1.17
CA VAL A 121 13.34 3.39 1.62
C VAL A 121 14.14 2.53 0.64
N PRO A 122 13.71 1.30 0.27
CA PRO A 122 14.44 0.49 -0.69
C PRO A 122 14.52 1.12 -2.09
N THR A 123 13.47 1.85 -2.51
CA THR A 123 13.44 2.54 -3.80
C THR A 123 14.51 3.62 -3.87
N PHE A 124 14.57 4.51 -2.89
CA PHE A 124 15.60 5.57 -2.84
C PHE A 124 17.00 5.03 -2.63
N LEU A 125 17.15 4.00 -1.80
CA LEU A 125 18.44 3.34 -1.60
C LEU A 125 18.95 2.71 -2.90
N SER A 126 18.08 2.00 -3.62
CA SER A 126 18.43 1.42 -4.92
C SER A 126 18.82 2.51 -5.93
N TYR A 127 18.08 3.62 -5.99
CA TYR A 127 18.43 4.76 -6.84
C TYR A 127 19.82 5.31 -6.51
N GLY A 128 20.12 5.50 -5.22
CA GLY A 128 21.42 5.96 -4.76
C GLY A 128 22.55 5.03 -5.14
N VAL A 129 22.35 3.73 -4.97
CA VAL A 129 23.32 2.69 -5.36
C VAL A 129 23.54 2.69 -6.87
N GLU A 130 22.46 2.67 -7.68
CA GLU A 130 22.58 2.70 -9.14
C GLU A 130 23.32 3.95 -9.62
N LYS A 131 23.00 5.12 -9.08
CA LYS A 131 23.69 6.37 -9.40
C LYS A 131 25.19 6.34 -9.02
N ALA A 132 25.52 5.75 -7.88
CA ALA A 132 26.90 5.68 -7.40
C ALA A 132 27.80 4.79 -8.29
N ILE A 133 27.27 3.67 -8.77
CA ILE A 133 28.02 2.66 -9.55
C ILE A 133 27.90 2.84 -11.07
N SER A 134 26.94 3.65 -11.54
CA SER A 134 26.73 3.89 -12.97
C SER A 134 27.93 4.59 -13.59
N LYS A 135 28.24 4.20 -14.84
CA LYS A 135 29.17 4.93 -15.70
C LYS A 135 28.57 6.21 -16.27
N ASN A 136 27.24 6.28 -16.38
CA ASN A 136 26.48 7.37 -16.98
C ASN A 136 25.79 8.20 -15.89
N LYS A 137 26.55 8.67 -14.89
CA LYS A 137 26.00 9.41 -13.73
C LYS A 137 25.24 10.67 -14.13
N ASP A 138 25.63 11.31 -15.21
CA ASP A 138 25.06 12.57 -15.71
C ASP A 138 23.67 12.39 -16.35
N GLU A 139 23.28 11.16 -16.69
CA GLU A 139 21.95 10.83 -17.19
C GLU A 139 20.91 10.73 -16.06
N PHE A 140 21.34 10.56 -14.78
CA PHE A 140 20.41 10.47 -13.65
C PHE A 140 19.68 11.79 -13.42
N GLY A 141 18.35 11.70 -13.33
CA GLY A 141 17.43 12.84 -13.34
C GLY A 141 17.09 13.35 -14.74
N LYS A 142 17.66 12.76 -15.81
CA LYS A 142 17.45 13.15 -17.22
C LYS A 142 17.02 11.93 -18.10
N GLY A 143 16.68 10.80 -17.50
CA GLY A 143 16.21 9.61 -18.21
C GLY A 143 17.14 8.41 -18.16
N ALA A 144 18.08 8.31 -17.19
CA ALA A 144 18.87 7.11 -16.99
C ALA A 144 17.98 5.90 -16.73
N ILE A 145 18.06 4.87 -17.57
CA ILE A 145 17.22 3.67 -17.43
C ILE A 145 17.56 2.90 -16.15
N GLU A 146 18.80 2.89 -15.71
CA GLU A 146 19.24 2.27 -14.45
C GLU A 146 18.57 2.94 -13.24
N GLY A 147 18.34 4.27 -13.33
CA GLY A 147 17.65 5.06 -12.30
C GLY A 147 16.14 4.79 -12.19
N VAL A 148 15.59 3.99 -13.10
CA VAL A 148 14.21 3.47 -13.05
C VAL A 148 14.23 1.97 -12.77
N ALA A 149 15.03 1.20 -13.51
CA ALA A 149 15.04 -0.26 -13.45
C ALA A 149 15.41 -0.80 -12.05
N GLY A 150 16.43 -0.24 -11.41
CA GLY A 150 16.83 -0.64 -10.05
C GLY A 150 15.79 -0.31 -8.99
N PRO A 151 15.35 0.95 -8.88
CA PRO A 151 14.31 1.37 -7.93
C PRO A 151 12.99 0.61 -8.08
N GLU A 152 12.51 0.40 -9.30
CA GLU A 152 11.28 -0.35 -9.53
C GLU A 152 11.40 -1.82 -9.14
N ALA A 153 12.56 -2.44 -9.43
CA ALA A 153 12.83 -3.81 -8.96
C ALA A 153 12.88 -3.88 -7.43
N ALA A 154 13.46 -2.87 -6.78
CA ALA A 154 13.50 -2.79 -5.32
C ALA A 154 12.10 -2.62 -4.72
N ASN A 155 11.26 -1.77 -5.31
CA ASN A 155 9.87 -1.57 -4.91
C ASN A 155 9.07 -2.88 -5.00
N ASN A 156 9.11 -3.55 -6.16
CA ASN A 156 8.39 -4.82 -6.37
C ASN A 156 8.91 -5.94 -5.45
N ALA A 157 10.22 -6.03 -5.26
CA ALA A 157 10.81 -7.02 -4.35
C ALA A 157 10.48 -6.73 -2.89
N ASN A 158 10.37 -5.46 -2.50
CA ASN A 158 9.91 -5.05 -1.18
C ASN A 158 8.47 -5.53 -0.92
N ALA A 159 7.58 -5.36 -1.87
CA ALA A 159 6.19 -5.84 -1.75
C ALA A 159 6.13 -7.36 -1.50
N ALA A 160 6.97 -8.14 -2.18
CA ALA A 160 7.09 -9.58 -1.90
C ALA A 160 7.70 -9.85 -0.52
N GLY A 161 8.72 -9.07 -0.11
CA GLY A 161 9.35 -9.18 1.21
C GLY A 161 8.38 -8.92 2.36
N VAL A 162 7.48 -7.95 2.21
CA VAL A 162 6.45 -7.59 3.21
C VAL A 162 5.49 -8.75 3.50
N LEU A 163 5.23 -9.63 2.53
CA LEU A 163 4.39 -10.80 2.74
C LEU A 163 5.01 -11.83 3.69
N VAL A 164 6.34 -11.88 3.83
CA VAL A 164 7.02 -12.84 4.70
C VAL A 164 6.60 -12.66 6.18
N PRO A 165 6.83 -11.51 6.83
CA PRO A 165 6.39 -11.32 8.21
C PRO A 165 4.86 -11.31 8.34
N MET A 166 4.13 -10.85 7.34
CA MET A 166 2.68 -10.84 7.37
C MET A 166 2.11 -12.27 7.40
N LEU A 167 2.57 -13.16 6.53
CA LEU A 167 2.06 -14.54 6.47
C LEU A 167 2.62 -15.41 7.59
N ALA A 168 3.90 -15.25 7.95
CA ALA A 168 4.55 -16.11 8.94
C ALA A 168 4.26 -15.69 10.39
N LEU A 169 4.07 -14.41 10.65
CA LEU A 169 3.94 -13.86 12.00
C LEU A 169 2.62 -13.12 12.23
N GLY A 170 1.83 -12.87 11.19
CA GLY A 170 0.64 -12.02 11.27
C GLY A 170 0.99 -10.54 11.50
N LEU A 171 2.20 -10.10 11.12
CA LEU A 171 2.70 -8.75 11.37
C LEU A 171 2.78 -7.98 10.04
N PRO A 172 1.86 -7.05 9.78
CA PRO A 172 1.94 -6.17 8.63
C PRO A 172 3.06 -5.14 8.83
N THR A 173 3.93 -5.00 7.84
CA THR A 173 5.07 -4.04 7.88
C THR A 173 4.81 -2.81 7.02
N SER A 174 3.66 -2.73 6.36
CA SER A 174 3.21 -1.58 5.57
C SER A 174 1.69 -1.42 5.67
N ALA A 175 1.19 -0.25 5.28
CA ALA A 175 -0.25 0.02 5.23
C ALA A 175 -0.99 -0.96 4.30
N THR A 176 -0.43 -1.23 3.11
CA THR A 176 -0.99 -2.19 2.16
C THR A 176 -1.04 -3.59 2.75
N ALA A 177 0.01 -4.03 3.46
CA ALA A 177 0.02 -5.32 4.14
C ALA A 177 -1.05 -5.40 5.24
N ALA A 178 -1.30 -4.30 5.96
CA ALA A 178 -2.35 -4.26 6.96
C ALA A 178 -3.74 -4.47 6.33
N VAL A 179 -4.00 -3.84 5.18
CA VAL A 179 -5.26 -4.05 4.43
C VAL A 179 -5.41 -5.51 3.99
N VAL A 180 -4.36 -6.11 3.45
CA VAL A 180 -4.35 -7.51 3.04
C VAL A 180 -4.56 -8.45 4.24
N LEU A 181 -3.94 -8.14 5.39
CA LEU A 181 -4.12 -8.89 6.62
C LEU A 181 -5.60 -8.89 7.07
N VAL A 182 -6.24 -7.72 7.05
CA VAL A 182 -7.67 -7.60 7.40
C VAL A 182 -8.54 -8.38 6.40
N ALA A 183 -8.22 -8.31 5.10
CA ALA A 183 -8.93 -9.13 4.10
C ALA A 183 -8.81 -10.63 4.38
N PHE A 184 -7.65 -11.14 4.78
CA PHE A 184 -7.52 -12.53 5.20
C PHE A 184 -8.37 -12.86 6.42
N GLN A 185 -8.36 -11.98 7.42
CA GLN A 185 -9.15 -12.18 8.64
C GLN A 185 -10.67 -12.19 8.36
N SER A 186 -11.17 -11.38 7.42
CA SER A 186 -12.58 -11.38 7.02
C SER A 186 -13.02 -12.69 6.34
N PHE A 187 -12.07 -13.44 5.77
CA PHE A 187 -12.30 -14.80 5.26
C PHE A 187 -11.95 -15.90 6.27
N ASN A 188 -11.80 -15.57 7.56
CA ASN A 188 -11.39 -16.50 8.63
C ASN A 188 -10.02 -17.15 8.38
N ILE A 189 -9.17 -16.53 7.58
CA ILE A 189 -7.79 -16.94 7.39
C ILE A 189 -6.94 -16.13 8.38
N GLN A 190 -6.27 -16.81 9.30
CA GLN A 190 -5.42 -16.15 10.30
C GLN A 190 -3.95 -16.33 9.93
N PRO A 191 -3.28 -15.31 9.36
CA PRO A 191 -1.85 -15.32 9.15
C PRO A 191 -1.09 -15.45 10.48
N GLY A 192 -0.05 -16.27 10.46
CA GLY A 192 0.74 -16.57 11.64
C GLY A 192 1.56 -17.85 11.46
N PRO A 193 2.31 -18.29 12.50
CA PRO A 193 3.22 -19.44 12.40
C PRO A 193 2.57 -20.74 11.94
N MET A 194 1.30 -20.92 12.25
CA MET A 194 0.56 -22.14 11.90
C MET A 194 -0.04 -22.11 10.49
N LEU A 195 -0.14 -20.95 9.83
CA LEU A 195 -0.79 -20.81 8.53
C LEU A 195 -0.24 -21.78 7.48
N PHE A 196 1.09 -21.96 7.46
CA PHE A 196 1.76 -22.85 6.51
C PHE A 196 1.45 -24.34 6.75
N GLN A 197 1.03 -24.71 7.95
CA GLN A 197 0.65 -26.07 8.32
C GLN A 197 -0.85 -26.30 8.16
N THR A 198 -1.67 -25.34 8.59
CA THR A 198 -3.14 -25.49 8.61
C THR A 198 -3.76 -25.21 7.24
N ASN A 199 -3.20 -24.29 6.46
CA ASN A 199 -3.73 -23.86 5.16
C ASN A 199 -2.62 -23.69 4.11
N PRO A 200 -1.80 -24.73 3.84
CA PRO A 200 -0.68 -24.63 2.88
C PRO A 200 -1.16 -24.28 1.47
N GLU A 201 -2.33 -24.76 1.08
CA GLU A 201 -2.91 -24.49 -0.25
C GLU A 201 -3.15 -22.99 -0.48
N ILE A 202 -3.61 -22.27 0.54
CA ILE A 202 -3.87 -20.83 0.46
C ILE A 202 -2.53 -20.09 0.23
N VAL A 203 -1.49 -20.47 0.98
CA VAL A 203 -0.16 -19.82 0.86
C VAL A 203 0.43 -20.06 -0.52
N TRP A 204 0.41 -21.29 -1.01
CA TRP A 204 0.97 -21.63 -2.32
C TRP A 204 0.12 -21.04 -3.45
N SER A 205 -1.20 -21.02 -3.31
CA SER A 205 -2.09 -20.35 -4.27
C SER A 205 -1.84 -18.86 -4.33
N LEU A 206 -1.62 -18.20 -3.20
CA LEU A 206 -1.23 -16.78 -3.15
C LEU A 206 0.09 -16.55 -3.88
N ILE A 207 1.12 -17.33 -3.59
CA ILE A 207 2.42 -17.21 -4.26
C ILE A 207 2.27 -17.41 -5.77
N ALA A 208 1.57 -18.46 -6.18
CA ALA A 208 1.31 -18.73 -7.60
C ALA A 208 0.52 -17.58 -8.27
N SER A 209 -0.49 -17.03 -7.57
CA SER A 209 -1.28 -15.91 -8.07
C SER A 209 -0.44 -14.65 -8.31
N LEU A 210 0.60 -14.41 -7.52
CA LEU A 210 1.51 -13.28 -7.73
C LEU A 210 2.31 -13.43 -9.05
N PHE A 211 2.76 -14.64 -9.39
CA PHE A 211 3.43 -14.89 -10.67
C PHE A 211 2.46 -14.67 -11.84
N VAL A 212 1.27 -15.27 -11.76
CA VAL A 212 0.24 -15.09 -12.79
C VAL A 212 -0.19 -13.63 -12.90
N GLY A 213 -0.41 -12.97 -11.77
CA GLY A 213 -0.77 -11.56 -11.70
C GLY A 213 0.27 -10.64 -12.34
N ASN A 214 1.56 -10.85 -12.04
CA ASN A 214 2.65 -10.08 -12.65
C ASN A 214 2.73 -10.29 -14.16
N PHE A 215 2.53 -11.52 -14.63
CA PHE A 215 2.46 -11.80 -16.07
C PHE A 215 1.27 -11.09 -16.73
N LEU A 216 0.09 -11.16 -16.13
CA LEU A 216 -1.10 -10.47 -16.61
C LEU A 216 -0.94 -8.95 -16.59
N LEU A 217 -0.31 -8.39 -15.56
CA LEU A 217 0.01 -6.96 -15.51
C LEU A 217 0.89 -6.53 -16.68
N LEU A 218 1.91 -7.33 -17.03
CA LEU A 218 2.75 -7.04 -18.18
C LEU A 218 1.93 -7.07 -19.49
N VAL A 219 1.13 -8.12 -19.69
CA VAL A 219 0.28 -8.29 -20.90
C VAL A 219 -0.75 -7.19 -21.03
N LEU A 220 -1.32 -6.73 -19.92
CA LEU A 220 -2.35 -5.68 -19.93
C LEU A 220 -1.75 -4.28 -20.04
N ASN A 221 -0.70 -4.00 -19.25
CA ASN A 221 -0.18 -2.62 -19.17
C ASN A 221 0.57 -2.18 -20.42
N LEU A 222 1.33 -3.06 -21.10
CA LEU A 222 2.07 -2.67 -22.30
C LEU A 222 1.17 -2.15 -23.43
N PRO A 223 0.09 -2.85 -23.83
CA PRO A 223 -0.82 -2.32 -24.86
C PRO A 223 -1.63 -1.12 -24.36
N LEU A 224 -2.02 -1.11 -23.09
CA LEU A 224 -2.91 -0.11 -22.52
C LEU A 224 -2.19 1.13 -21.97
N ILE A 225 -0.87 1.22 -22.10
CA ILE A 225 -0.10 2.35 -21.56
C ILE A 225 -0.63 3.71 -22.04
N ARG A 226 -1.05 3.81 -23.29
CA ARG A 226 -1.63 5.04 -23.85
C ARG A 226 -2.96 5.40 -23.20
N PHE A 227 -3.76 4.38 -22.86
CA PHE A 227 -5.03 4.55 -22.15
C PHE A 227 -4.78 5.04 -20.73
N TRP A 228 -3.85 4.41 -20.00
CA TRP A 228 -3.50 4.84 -18.63
C TRP A 228 -2.99 6.28 -18.59
N VAL A 229 -2.13 6.66 -19.53
CA VAL A 229 -1.65 8.06 -19.64
C VAL A 229 -2.80 9.03 -19.96
N MET A 230 -3.81 8.60 -20.71
CA MET A 230 -4.98 9.43 -20.97
C MET A 230 -5.80 9.67 -19.68
N LEU A 231 -5.90 8.68 -18.79
CA LEU A 231 -6.55 8.84 -17.49
C LEU A 231 -5.83 9.87 -16.62
N LEU A 232 -4.49 9.95 -16.69
CA LEU A 232 -3.71 10.96 -15.95
C LEU A 232 -3.97 12.40 -16.43
N LYS A 233 -4.62 12.58 -17.59
CA LYS A 233 -5.04 13.91 -18.07
C LYS A 233 -6.36 14.38 -17.50
N ILE A 234 -7.09 13.52 -16.79
CA ILE A 234 -8.33 13.90 -16.11
C ILE A 234 -7.99 14.96 -15.06
N PRO A 235 -8.66 16.12 -15.06
CA PRO A 235 -8.42 17.14 -14.05
C PRO A 235 -8.61 16.58 -12.64
N SER A 236 -7.70 16.93 -11.73
CA SER A 236 -7.62 16.36 -10.38
C SER A 236 -8.93 16.49 -9.59
N HIS A 237 -9.70 17.56 -9.83
CA HIS A 237 -10.98 17.76 -9.13
C HIS A 237 -12.02 16.68 -9.48
N TYR A 238 -12.05 16.16 -10.73
CA TYR A 238 -12.90 15.03 -11.08
C TYR A 238 -12.41 13.73 -10.45
N LEU A 239 -11.08 13.53 -10.39
CA LEU A 239 -10.50 12.36 -9.72
C LEU A 239 -10.83 12.37 -8.23
N TYR A 240 -10.68 13.51 -7.55
CA TYR A 240 -11.00 13.62 -6.13
C TYR A 240 -12.48 13.39 -5.86
N ALA A 241 -13.37 13.98 -6.68
CA ALA A 241 -14.80 13.74 -6.56
C ALA A 241 -15.14 12.25 -6.77
N GLY A 242 -14.56 11.60 -7.79
CA GLY A 242 -14.76 10.18 -8.06
C GLY A 242 -14.27 9.31 -6.91
N ILE A 243 -13.03 9.50 -6.43
CA ILE A 243 -12.46 8.72 -5.32
C ILE A 243 -13.34 8.88 -4.07
N THR A 244 -13.72 10.12 -3.71
CA THR A 244 -14.58 10.38 -2.55
C THR A 244 -15.93 9.67 -2.68
N THR A 245 -16.56 9.76 -3.85
CA THR A 245 -17.85 9.11 -4.10
C THR A 245 -17.75 7.59 -3.95
N PHE A 246 -16.76 6.97 -4.62
CA PHE A 246 -16.59 5.52 -4.54
C PHE A 246 -16.16 5.05 -3.15
N ALA A 247 -15.37 5.82 -2.41
CA ALA A 247 -14.99 5.51 -1.04
C ALA A 247 -16.20 5.52 -0.10
N LEU A 248 -17.08 6.55 -0.21
CA LEU A 248 -18.29 6.62 0.59
C LEU A 248 -19.31 5.53 0.22
N LEU A 249 -19.50 5.26 -1.07
CA LEU A 249 -20.34 4.15 -1.53
C LEU A 249 -19.81 2.81 -1.05
N GLY A 250 -18.48 2.61 -1.11
CA GLY A 250 -17.82 1.40 -0.62
C GLY A 250 -17.99 1.20 0.88
N ALA A 251 -17.77 2.25 1.68
CA ALA A 251 -17.97 2.22 3.12
C ALA A 251 -19.44 1.87 3.49
N TYR A 252 -20.42 2.44 2.78
CA TYR A 252 -21.82 2.09 2.98
C TYR A 252 -22.12 0.64 2.57
N ALA A 253 -21.61 0.20 1.42
CA ALA A 253 -21.92 -1.10 0.83
C ALA A 253 -21.35 -2.30 1.62
N LEU A 254 -20.35 -2.10 2.48
CA LEU A 254 -19.76 -3.16 3.31
C LEU A 254 -20.82 -3.84 4.19
N ASN A 255 -21.60 -3.05 4.92
CA ASN A 255 -22.60 -3.55 5.87
C ASN A 255 -24.00 -2.95 5.63
N ASN A 256 -24.23 -2.22 4.53
CA ASN A 256 -25.41 -1.40 4.27
C ASN A 256 -25.74 -0.47 5.45
N SER A 257 -24.71 0.07 6.09
CA SER A 257 -24.81 0.81 7.34
C SER A 257 -24.52 2.30 7.13
N THR A 258 -25.49 3.14 7.51
CA THR A 258 -25.28 4.59 7.56
C THR A 258 -24.33 4.99 8.69
N PHE A 259 -24.19 4.15 9.72
CA PHE A 259 -23.23 4.34 10.79
C PHE A 259 -21.80 4.24 10.27
N ASP A 260 -21.48 3.25 9.42
CA ASP A 260 -20.16 3.11 8.79
C ASP A 260 -19.82 4.35 7.94
N LEU A 261 -20.82 4.90 7.25
CA LEU A 261 -20.64 6.14 6.49
C LEU A 261 -20.32 7.33 7.42
N GLN A 262 -21.02 7.44 8.57
CA GLN A 262 -20.73 8.48 9.57
C GLN A 262 -19.33 8.32 10.17
N VAL A 263 -18.93 7.10 10.47
CA VAL A 263 -17.57 6.79 10.95
C VAL A 263 -16.54 7.16 9.90
N ALA A 264 -16.75 6.80 8.62
CA ALA A 264 -15.83 7.14 7.54
C ALA A 264 -15.66 8.66 7.34
N LEU A 265 -16.68 9.45 7.64
CA LEU A 265 -16.61 10.92 7.58
C LEU A 265 -16.03 11.55 8.84
N ALA A 266 -16.07 10.86 9.99
CA ALA A 266 -15.59 11.37 11.28
C ALA A 266 -14.10 11.07 11.53
N VAL A 267 -13.58 9.97 10.97
CA VAL A 267 -12.19 9.54 11.06
C VAL A 267 -11.31 10.25 10.03
#